data_a6dfb33e48cdc6acf6be8902ff487afc
#
_entry.id   a6dfb33e48cdc6acf6be8902ff487afc
#
_cell.length_a   1.000
_cell.length_b   1.000
_cell.length_c   1.000
_cell.angle_alpha   90.00
_cell.angle_beta   90.00
_cell.angle_gamma   90.00
#
_symmetry.space_group_name_H-M   'P 1'
#
loop_
_entity.id
_entity.type
_entity.pdbx_description
1 polymer ?
#
loop_
_entity_poly.entity_id
_entity_poly.type
_entity_poly.pdbx_seq_one_letter_code
_entity_poly.pdbx_strand_id
1 'polypeptide(L)'
;EYDLFIGWAGDLSDTTSLDVQLVRYDYIGTPSGVDYAYNELIGKLGFAENYTFTLGYTNDFLNADEDSFYYNFAGGWDFAEHYTFNAGIGYTTVGGPLENYLDYSVGVSREFGPATVSLSYVDTDSSAENNFGPDNAEDKILLTIGFGG
;
A
#
# COMPACT_ATOMS: atom_id res chain seq x y z
N GLU A 1 13.58 -1.87 4.38
CA GLU A 1 12.58 -1.04 5.09
C GLU A 1 12.14 -1.76 6.34
N TYR A 2 11.87 -1.01 7.41
CA TYR A 2 11.39 -1.50 8.70
C TYR A 2 10.25 -0.60 9.18
N ASP A 3 9.08 -1.18 9.40
CA ASP A 3 7.86 -0.43 9.70
C ASP A 3 7.37 -0.73 11.11
N LEU A 4 7.06 0.32 11.85
CA LEU A 4 6.37 0.27 13.12
C LEU A 4 5.02 0.96 12.98
N PHE A 5 3.97 0.33 13.46
CA PHE A 5 2.66 0.95 13.43
C PHE A 5 1.88 0.75 14.73
N ILE A 6 0.98 1.69 14.97
CA ILE A 6 -0.07 1.60 15.99
C ILE A 6 -1.37 2.08 15.35
N GLY A 7 -2.47 1.42 15.64
CA GLY A 7 -3.75 1.78 15.04
C GLY A 7 -4.94 1.17 15.74
N TRP A 8 -6.09 1.45 15.16
CA TRP A 8 -7.37 0.90 15.54
C TRP A 8 -8.11 0.41 14.30
N ALA A 9 -8.70 -0.77 14.39
CA ALA A 9 -9.55 -1.33 13.35
C ALA A 9 -10.85 -1.84 13.95
N GLY A 10 -11.96 -1.68 13.24
CA GLY A 10 -13.26 -2.15 13.67
C GLY A 10 -14.35 -1.96 12.62
N ASP A 11 -15.45 -2.66 12.83
CA ASP A 11 -16.63 -2.57 11.98
C ASP A 11 -17.48 -1.35 12.37
N LEU A 12 -17.84 -0.56 11.37
CA LEU A 12 -18.78 0.56 11.51
C LEU A 12 -20.24 0.09 11.27
N SER A 13 -20.41 -0.96 10.47
CA SER A 13 -21.67 -1.63 10.18
C SER A 13 -21.41 -3.03 9.66
N ASP A 14 -22.48 -3.80 9.35
CA ASP A 14 -22.37 -5.16 8.80
C ASP A 14 -21.60 -5.24 7.47
N THR A 15 -21.48 -4.14 6.75
CA THR A 15 -20.84 -4.09 5.41
C THR A 15 -19.76 -3.03 5.28
N THR A 16 -19.36 -2.40 6.41
CA THR A 16 -18.39 -1.30 6.39
C THR A 16 -17.43 -1.43 7.56
N SER A 17 -16.14 -1.43 7.29
CA SER A 17 -15.07 -1.44 8.29
C SER A 17 -14.17 -0.22 8.14
N LEU A 18 -13.53 0.18 9.21
CA LEU A 18 -12.53 1.25 9.23
C LEU A 18 -11.28 0.77 9.96
N ASP A 19 -10.12 1.00 9.34
CA ASP A 19 -8.81 0.82 9.95
C ASP A 19 -8.05 2.16 9.86
N VAL A 20 -7.51 2.63 10.98
CA VAL A 20 -6.72 3.87 11.04
C VAL A 20 -5.41 3.54 11.75
N GLN A 21 -4.30 3.85 11.08
CA GLN A 21 -2.95 3.54 11.55
C GLN A 21 -2.04 4.76 11.46
N LEU A 22 -1.19 4.94 12.45
CA LEU A 22 0.00 5.77 12.36
C LEU A 22 1.18 4.83 12.14
N VAL A 23 1.87 5.00 11.02
CA VAL A 23 3.00 4.16 10.61
C VAL A 23 4.28 4.99 10.63
N ARG A 24 5.35 4.42 11.15
CA ARG A 24 6.71 4.92 11.05
C ARG A 24 7.47 4.02 10.07
N TYR A 25 8.01 4.62 9.01
CA TYR A 25 8.92 3.97 8.06
C TYR A 25 10.35 4.32 8.41
N ASP A 26 11.20 3.32 8.53
CA ASP A 26 12.64 3.46 8.75
C ASP A 26 13.40 2.67 7.67
N TYR A 27 14.43 3.27 7.07
CA TYR A 27 15.20 2.67 5.99
C TYR A 27 16.60 2.28 6.46
N ILE A 28 16.96 0.99 6.29
CA ILE A 28 18.24 0.43 6.70
C ILE A 28 19.19 0.40 5.49
N GLY A 29 20.45 0.78 5.71
CA GLY A 29 21.47 0.70 4.65
C GLY A 29 21.46 1.89 3.69
N THR A 30 20.84 3.00 4.08
CA THR A 30 20.91 4.26 3.34
C THR A 30 22.35 4.78 3.29
N PRO A 31 22.72 5.59 2.28
CA PRO A 31 24.04 6.23 2.24
C PRO A 31 24.32 7.05 3.50
N SER A 32 25.58 7.14 3.89
CA SER A 32 25.99 7.86 5.10
C SER A 32 25.50 9.31 5.08
N GLY A 33 24.74 9.71 6.11
CA GLY A 33 24.19 11.07 6.27
C GLY A 33 22.86 11.27 5.52
N VAL A 34 22.26 10.23 4.95
CA VAL A 34 20.93 10.29 4.33
C VAL A 34 19.95 9.55 5.22
N ASP A 35 18.87 10.23 5.61
CA ASP A 35 17.76 9.67 6.36
C ASP A 35 16.48 9.88 5.55
N TYR A 36 15.76 8.80 5.28
CA TYR A 36 14.47 8.80 4.57
C TYR A 36 13.30 8.47 5.49
N ALA A 37 13.55 8.38 6.79
CA ALA A 37 12.55 7.93 7.74
C ALA A 37 11.45 8.98 7.96
N TYR A 38 10.18 8.57 7.85
CA TYR A 38 9.03 9.46 8.02
C TYR A 38 7.85 8.75 8.68
N ASN A 39 6.82 9.52 9.05
CA ASN A 39 5.57 8.99 9.60
C ASN A 39 4.43 9.24 8.63
N GLU A 40 3.48 8.29 8.55
CA GLU A 40 2.30 8.39 7.73
C GLU A 40 1.05 8.04 8.52
N LEU A 41 -0.01 8.80 8.35
CA LEU A 41 -1.35 8.47 8.82
C LEU A 41 -2.10 7.78 7.70
N ILE A 42 -2.54 6.54 7.93
CA ILE A 42 -3.26 5.73 6.95
C ILE A 42 -4.66 5.45 7.46
N GLY A 43 -5.66 5.71 6.63
CA GLY A 43 -7.05 5.30 6.82
C GLY A 43 -7.50 4.34 5.72
N LYS A 44 -8.09 3.20 6.09
CA LYS A 44 -8.65 2.22 5.14
C LYS A 44 -10.13 2.03 5.44
N LEU A 45 -10.97 2.29 4.46
CA LEU A 45 -12.41 2.09 4.51
C LEU A 45 -12.78 0.87 3.66
N GLY A 46 -13.13 -0.24 4.32
CA GLY A 46 -13.74 -1.39 3.66
C GLY A 46 -15.25 -1.17 3.50
N PHE A 47 -15.82 -1.49 2.33
CA PHE A 47 -17.25 -1.33 2.07
C PHE A 47 -17.76 -2.28 0.99
N ALA A 48 -19.08 -2.53 1.03
CA ALA A 48 -19.78 -3.42 0.10
C ALA A 48 -19.07 -4.78 -0.07
N GLU A 49 -18.52 -5.31 1.03
CA GLU A 49 -17.83 -6.61 1.18
C GLU A 49 -16.53 -6.78 0.37
N ASN A 50 -16.46 -6.16 -0.81
CA ASN A 50 -15.39 -6.43 -1.78
C ASN A 50 -14.44 -5.26 -2.02
N TYR A 51 -14.74 -4.07 -1.52
CA TYR A 51 -13.99 -2.86 -1.89
C TYR A 51 -13.28 -2.25 -0.69
N THR A 52 -12.12 -1.67 -0.96
CA THR A 52 -11.36 -0.89 0.01
C THR A 52 -10.92 0.43 -0.62
N PHE A 53 -11.15 1.53 0.08
CA PHE A 53 -10.54 2.81 -0.21
C PHE A 53 -9.50 3.10 0.87
N THR A 54 -8.28 3.42 0.44
CA THR A 54 -7.18 3.81 1.33
C THR A 54 -6.80 5.26 1.09
N LEU A 55 -6.60 6.00 2.17
CA LEU A 55 -6.02 7.34 2.18
C LEU A 55 -4.80 7.33 3.10
N GLY A 56 -3.63 7.67 2.55
CA GLY A 56 -2.40 7.92 3.29
C GLY A 56 -2.08 9.42 3.29
N TYR A 57 -1.49 9.93 4.36
CA TYR A 57 -1.00 11.30 4.45
C TYR A 57 0.27 11.36 5.28
N THR A 58 1.26 12.05 4.76
CA THR A 58 2.44 12.50 5.49
C THR A 58 2.72 13.97 5.17
N ASN A 59 3.28 14.69 6.13
CA ASN A 59 3.79 16.05 5.94
C ASN A 59 5.31 16.07 5.76
N ASP A 60 5.94 14.93 5.63
CA ASP A 60 7.40 14.80 5.58
C ASP A 60 7.81 13.56 4.76
N PHE A 61 7.35 13.51 3.50
CA PHE A 61 7.59 12.37 2.62
C PHE A 61 9.10 12.16 2.38
N LEU A 62 9.59 10.97 2.73
CA LEU A 62 11.01 10.61 2.68
C LEU A 62 11.95 11.59 3.41
N ASN A 63 11.46 12.21 4.50
CA ASN A 63 12.20 13.20 5.30
C ASN A 63 12.67 14.42 4.48
N ALA A 64 11.81 14.88 3.57
CA ALA A 64 12.09 16.01 2.68
C ALA A 64 11.28 17.28 3.02
N ASP A 65 10.55 17.30 4.15
CA ASP A 65 9.62 18.38 4.54
C ASP A 65 8.52 18.65 3.48
N GLU A 66 8.12 17.62 2.74
CA GLU A 66 7.12 17.74 1.68
C GLU A 66 5.87 16.92 2.00
N ASP A 67 4.70 17.52 1.74
CA ASP A 67 3.41 16.82 1.89
C ASP A 67 3.25 15.74 0.83
N SER A 68 2.70 14.59 1.22
CA SER A 68 2.26 13.55 0.28
C SER A 68 0.90 12.98 0.69
N PHE A 69 0.06 12.74 -0.32
CA PHE A 69 -1.19 12.00 -0.18
C PHE A 69 -1.17 10.78 -1.09
N TYR A 70 -1.54 9.64 -0.53
CA TYR A 70 -1.81 8.41 -1.26
C TYR A 70 -3.28 8.10 -1.25
N TYR A 71 -3.84 7.85 -2.41
CA TYR A 71 -5.22 7.41 -2.62
C TYR A 71 -5.18 6.07 -3.31
N ASN A 72 -5.86 5.06 -2.77
CA ASN A 72 -5.95 3.76 -3.43
C ASN A 72 -7.40 3.26 -3.40
N PHE A 73 -7.82 2.69 -4.51
CA PHE A 73 -9.07 1.95 -4.62
C PHE A 73 -8.75 0.52 -5.04
N ALA A 74 -9.16 -0.43 -4.22
CA ALA A 74 -8.91 -1.84 -4.44
C ALA A 74 -10.18 -2.67 -4.27
N GLY A 75 -10.17 -3.85 -4.85
CA GLY A 75 -11.25 -4.83 -4.68
C GLY A 75 -10.74 -6.25 -4.74
N GLY A 76 -11.50 -7.16 -4.08
CA GLY A 76 -11.28 -8.59 -4.10
C GLY A 76 -12.58 -9.34 -4.37
N TRP A 77 -12.54 -10.30 -5.29
CA TRP A 77 -13.73 -11.05 -5.71
C TRP A 77 -13.42 -12.54 -5.73
N ASP A 78 -14.19 -13.29 -4.94
CA ASP A 78 -14.09 -14.73 -4.93
C ASP A 78 -14.62 -15.31 -6.25
N PHE A 79 -13.84 -16.14 -6.92
CA PHE A 79 -14.20 -16.76 -8.19
C PHE A 79 -14.18 -18.29 -8.15
N ALA A 80 -13.57 -18.87 -7.12
CA ALA A 80 -13.59 -20.29 -6.84
C ALA A 80 -13.40 -20.52 -5.33
N GLU A 81 -13.66 -21.75 -4.87
CA GLU A 81 -13.47 -22.11 -3.46
C GLU A 81 -12.02 -21.80 -3.03
N HIS A 82 -11.88 -20.96 -2.02
CA HIS A 82 -10.62 -20.47 -1.47
C HIS A 82 -9.76 -19.59 -2.41
N TYR A 83 -10.26 -19.16 -3.55
CA TYR A 83 -9.52 -18.27 -4.45
C TYR A 83 -10.19 -16.91 -4.59
N THR A 84 -9.43 -15.86 -4.48
CA THR A 84 -9.87 -14.47 -4.66
C THR A 84 -9.03 -13.79 -5.74
N PHE A 85 -9.69 -13.19 -6.73
CA PHE A 85 -9.06 -12.24 -7.66
C PHE A 85 -8.97 -10.87 -6.99
N ASN A 86 -7.81 -10.23 -7.05
CA ASN A 86 -7.56 -8.91 -6.46
C ASN A 86 -7.12 -7.93 -7.53
N ALA A 87 -7.59 -6.69 -7.44
CA ALA A 87 -7.13 -5.59 -8.29
C ALA A 87 -7.14 -4.28 -7.50
N GLY A 88 -6.21 -3.38 -7.83
CA GLY A 88 -6.11 -2.08 -7.20
C GLY A 88 -5.46 -1.06 -8.10
N ILE A 89 -5.79 0.21 -7.88
CA ILE A 89 -5.16 1.38 -8.49
C ILE A 89 -4.90 2.42 -7.41
N GLY A 90 -3.69 2.95 -7.39
CA GLY A 90 -3.26 4.00 -6.47
C GLY A 90 -2.84 5.26 -7.21
N TYR A 91 -2.92 6.38 -6.52
CA TYR A 91 -2.41 7.67 -6.98
C TYR A 91 -1.75 8.39 -5.83
N THR A 92 -0.48 8.74 -6.02
CA THR A 92 0.30 9.51 -5.05
C THR A 92 0.50 10.93 -5.55
N THR A 93 0.13 11.89 -4.72
CA THR A 93 0.53 13.30 -4.91
C THR A 93 1.71 13.58 -4.00
N VAL A 94 2.74 14.23 -4.52
CA VAL A 94 3.96 14.54 -3.78
C VAL A 94 4.30 16.02 -3.96
N GLY A 95 4.69 16.66 -2.88
CA GLY A 95 5.21 18.04 -2.93
C GLY A 95 6.62 18.11 -3.50
N GLY A 96 7.13 19.34 -3.64
CA GLY A 96 8.50 19.60 -4.06
C GLY A 96 8.79 19.26 -5.53
N PRO A 97 9.99 18.73 -5.81
CA PRO A 97 10.45 18.49 -7.18
C PRO A 97 9.98 17.16 -7.77
N LEU A 98 9.34 16.30 -6.98
CA LEU A 98 8.88 14.98 -7.42
C LEU A 98 7.59 15.09 -8.24
N GLU A 99 7.38 14.17 -9.15
CA GLU A 99 6.17 14.06 -9.96
C GLU A 99 5.12 13.22 -9.21
N ASN A 100 3.84 13.58 -9.35
CA ASN A 100 2.74 12.71 -8.92
C ASN A 100 2.73 11.45 -9.80
N TYR A 101 2.39 10.29 -9.22
CA TYR A 101 2.45 9.03 -9.95
C TYR A 101 1.28 8.10 -9.64
N LEU A 102 1.06 7.17 -10.56
CA LEU A 102 0.10 6.09 -10.45
C LEU A 102 0.80 4.76 -10.14
N ASP A 103 0.14 3.92 -9.36
CA ASP A 103 0.44 2.51 -9.20
C ASP A 103 -0.79 1.65 -9.48
N TYR A 104 -0.57 0.41 -9.88
CA TYR A 104 -1.65 -0.55 -10.07
C TYR A 104 -1.20 -1.97 -9.79
N SER A 105 -2.15 -2.79 -9.40
CA SER A 105 -1.92 -4.18 -9.08
C SER A 105 -3.04 -5.07 -9.58
N VAL A 106 -2.70 -6.29 -9.98
CA VAL A 106 -3.64 -7.38 -10.18
C VAL A 106 -3.05 -8.68 -9.65
N GLY A 107 -3.88 -9.53 -9.06
CA GLY A 107 -3.36 -10.75 -8.47
C GLY A 107 -4.43 -11.78 -8.14
N VAL A 108 -3.97 -12.92 -7.68
CA VAL A 108 -4.81 -13.99 -7.15
C VAL A 108 -4.26 -14.41 -5.80
N SER A 109 -5.15 -14.55 -4.84
CA SER A 109 -4.85 -15.13 -3.54
C SER A 109 -5.57 -16.45 -3.32
N ARG A 110 -5.01 -17.28 -2.45
CA ARG A 110 -5.61 -18.54 -2.02
C ARG A 110 -5.40 -18.75 -0.54
N GLU A 111 -6.48 -19.18 0.14
CA GLU A 111 -6.45 -19.55 1.55
C GLU A 111 -6.04 -21.02 1.75
N PHE A 112 -5.18 -21.26 2.73
CA PHE A 112 -4.72 -22.58 3.18
C PHE A 112 -4.84 -22.66 4.71
N GLY A 113 -6.04 -22.81 5.24
CA GLY A 113 -6.28 -22.72 6.68
C GLY A 113 -5.92 -21.33 7.22
N PRO A 114 -4.95 -21.19 8.16
CA PRO A 114 -4.57 -19.88 8.69
C PRO A 114 -3.63 -19.09 7.76
N ALA A 115 -3.18 -19.66 6.65
CA ALA A 115 -2.27 -19.03 5.73
C ALA A 115 -3.00 -18.56 4.46
N THR A 116 -2.66 -17.37 3.99
CA THR A 116 -3.07 -16.86 2.66
C THR A 116 -1.82 -16.67 1.80
N VAL A 117 -1.83 -17.24 0.61
CA VAL A 117 -0.76 -17.09 -0.37
C VAL A 117 -1.29 -16.25 -1.54
N SER A 118 -0.60 -15.18 -1.88
CA SER A 118 -0.97 -14.28 -2.98
C SER A 118 0.16 -14.18 -3.99
N LEU A 119 -0.20 -14.20 -5.28
CA LEU A 119 0.68 -13.87 -6.39
C LEU A 119 0.11 -12.64 -7.10
N SER A 120 0.87 -11.55 -7.15
CA SER A 120 0.42 -10.28 -7.71
C SER A 120 1.44 -9.73 -8.71
N TYR A 121 0.95 -9.16 -9.79
CA TYR A 121 1.68 -8.25 -10.66
C TYR A 121 1.41 -6.83 -10.17
N VAL A 122 2.46 -6.06 -9.97
CA VAL A 122 2.41 -4.66 -9.56
C VAL A 122 3.26 -3.84 -10.53
N ASP A 123 2.84 -2.62 -10.79
CA ASP A 123 3.55 -1.72 -11.68
C ASP A 123 3.20 -0.27 -11.37
N THR A 124 4.02 0.67 -11.87
CA THR A 124 3.82 2.11 -11.71
C THR A 124 3.90 2.80 -13.07
N ASP A 125 3.54 4.08 -13.12
CA ASP A 125 3.75 4.87 -14.33
C ASP A 125 5.19 5.43 -14.41
N SER A 126 5.53 6.03 -15.57
CA SER A 126 6.85 6.60 -15.82
C SER A 126 7.23 7.74 -14.86
N SER A 127 6.28 8.40 -14.20
CA SER A 127 6.56 9.44 -13.21
C SER A 127 7.19 8.85 -11.95
N ALA A 128 6.76 7.65 -11.54
CA ALA A 128 7.42 6.93 -10.45
C ALA A 128 8.84 6.50 -10.83
N GLU A 129 9.06 6.02 -12.07
CA GLU A 129 10.40 5.69 -12.55
C GLU A 129 11.32 6.92 -12.59
N ASN A 130 10.80 8.10 -12.98
CA ASN A 130 11.54 9.36 -12.96
C ASN A 130 11.93 9.77 -11.53
N ASN A 131 11.05 9.56 -10.56
CA ASN A 131 11.28 9.91 -9.17
C ASN A 131 12.29 8.98 -8.48
N PHE A 132 12.17 7.67 -8.68
CA PHE A 132 12.83 6.65 -7.85
C PHE A 132 13.80 5.76 -8.63
N GLY A 133 13.85 5.91 -9.94
CA GLY A 133 14.62 5.07 -10.84
C GLY A 133 13.91 3.76 -11.20
N PRO A 134 14.23 3.17 -12.37
CA PRO A 134 13.56 1.97 -12.87
C PRO A 134 13.69 0.78 -11.92
N ASP A 135 14.83 0.57 -11.30
CA ASP A 135 15.05 -0.58 -10.39
C ASP A 135 14.07 -0.60 -9.19
N ASN A 136 13.54 0.57 -8.80
CA ASN A 136 12.61 0.71 -7.68
C ASN A 136 11.14 0.83 -8.11
N ALA A 137 10.88 1.26 -9.34
CA ALA A 137 9.54 1.60 -9.83
C ALA A 137 9.08 0.75 -11.04
N GLU A 138 9.92 -0.13 -11.58
CA GLU A 138 9.53 -1.07 -12.64
C GLU A 138 8.53 -2.13 -12.16
N ASP A 139 7.89 -2.78 -13.10
CA ASP A 139 6.96 -3.87 -12.83
C ASP A 139 7.60 -5.05 -12.08
N LYS A 140 6.83 -5.65 -11.18
CA LYS A 140 7.27 -6.78 -10.35
C LYS A 140 6.18 -7.83 -10.18
N ILE A 141 6.62 -9.07 -10.05
CA ILE A 141 5.78 -10.16 -9.57
C ILE A 141 6.11 -10.39 -8.09
N LEU A 142 5.10 -10.24 -7.24
CA LEU A 142 5.21 -10.40 -5.80
C LEU A 142 4.54 -11.70 -5.35
N LEU A 143 5.26 -12.50 -4.57
CA LEU A 143 4.69 -13.62 -3.80
C LEU A 143 4.57 -13.19 -2.35
N THR A 144 3.36 -13.18 -1.82
CA THR A 144 3.09 -12.83 -0.42
C THR A 144 2.53 -14.04 0.32
N ILE A 145 3.00 -14.28 1.54
CA ILE A 145 2.46 -15.29 2.44
C ILE A 145 2.07 -14.58 3.72
N GLY A 146 0.79 -14.55 4.02
CA GLY A 146 0.22 -14.00 5.24
C GLY A 146 -0.25 -15.11 6.19
N PHE A 147 -0.17 -14.86 7.49
CA PHE A 147 -0.76 -15.72 8.50
C PHE A 147 -1.70 -14.86 9.36
N GLY A 148 -2.97 -15.24 9.37
CA GLY A 148 -4.00 -14.66 10.24
C GLY A 148 -4.39 -15.63 11.34
N GLY A 149 -4.65 -15.10 12.52
CA GLY A 149 -5.14 -15.87 13.68
C GLY A 149 -6.39 -15.20 14.26
#